data_364c0c279261416c8c2a756b1b93b4e7
#
_entry.id   364c0c279261416c8c2a756b1b93b4e7
#
_cell.length_a   1.000
_cell.length_b   1.000
_cell.length_c   1.000
_cell.angle_alpha   90.00
_cell.angle_beta   90.00
_cell.angle_gamma   90.00
#
_symmetry.space_group_name_H-M   'P 1'
#
loop_
_entity.id
_entity.type
_entity.pdbx_description
1 polymer ?
#
loop_
_entity_poly.entity_id
_entity_poly.type
_entity_poly.pdbx_seq_one_letter_code
_entity_poly.pdbx_strand_id
1 'polypeptide(L)'
;MTIFDQILRHEMFEAEPPVLVDVGAATELCGKWREIGKYSICVAFDPDLRQMDYIEKEDSRFRKLYFFPQLVHGSVNGEVDFYLTASPECSSCLEPDREKLAAWNIAPFFETVETRRMNAVTL
;
A
#
# COMPACT_ATOMS: atom_id res chain seq x y z
N MET A 1 11.98 -25.30 8.42
CA MET A 1 11.71 -24.21 9.37
C MET A 1 12.75 -23.12 9.17
N THR A 2 12.32 -21.92 8.86
CA THR A 2 13.21 -20.77 8.65
C THR A 2 13.65 -20.18 10.00
N ILE A 3 14.67 -19.30 9.99
CA ILE A 3 15.05 -18.54 11.19
C ILE A 3 13.90 -17.68 11.72
N PHE A 4 13.06 -17.15 10.81
CA PHE A 4 11.86 -16.42 11.19
C PHE A 4 10.85 -17.30 11.93
N ASP A 5 10.67 -18.54 11.50
CA ASP A 5 9.80 -19.49 12.20
C ASP A 5 10.29 -19.75 13.63
N GLN A 6 11.60 -19.85 13.83
CA GLN A 6 12.18 -20.12 15.14
C GLN A 6 11.97 -18.94 16.10
N ILE A 7 12.13 -17.71 15.59
CA ILE A 7 12.00 -16.49 16.38
C ILE A 7 10.52 -16.16 16.63
N LEU A 8 9.71 -16.11 15.57
CA LEU A 8 8.36 -15.57 15.62
C LEU A 8 7.30 -16.53 16.21
N ARG A 9 7.67 -17.77 16.48
CA ARG A 9 6.84 -18.71 17.27
C ARG A 9 6.97 -18.53 18.77
N HIS A 10 7.86 -17.67 19.23
CA HIS A 10 8.02 -17.39 20.65
C HIS A 10 6.72 -16.76 21.20
N GLU A 11 6.31 -17.16 22.41
CA GLU A 11 5.07 -16.71 23.06
C GLU A 11 4.90 -15.19 23.13
N MET A 12 6.00 -14.45 23.20
CA MET A 12 6.01 -13.00 23.16
C MET A 12 5.39 -12.45 21.86
N PHE A 13 5.70 -13.06 20.69
CA PHE A 13 5.14 -12.65 19.41
C PHE A 13 3.74 -13.24 19.14
N GLU A 14 3.35 -14.23 19.91
CA GLU A 14 1.96 -14.67 19.90
C GLU A 14 1.06 -13.66 20.61
N ALA A 15 1.51 -13.12 21.74
CA ALA A 15 0.81 -12.08 22.50
C ALA A 15 0.86 -10.70 21.80
N GLU A 16 2.04 -10.32 21.29
CA GLU A 16 2.30 -9.05 20.62
C GLU A 16 2.87 -9.29 19.21
N PRO A 17 2.02 -9.62 18.23
CA PRO A 17 2.48 -9.93 16.88
C PRO A 17 3.08 -8.69 16.19
N PRO A 18 4.07 -8.88 15.31
CA PRO A 18 4.57 -7.80 14.49
C PRO A 18 3.45 -7.14 13.68
N VAL A 19 3.48 -5.82 13.56
CA VAL A 19 2.56 -5.05 12.73
C VAL A 19 3.32 -4.56 11.50
N LEU A 20 2.84 -4.94 10.33
CA LEU A 20 3.36 -4.52 9.04
C LEU A 20 2.43 -3.46 8.47
N VAL A 21 2.97 -2.28 8.17
CA VAL A 21 2.20 -1.19 7.57
C VAL A 21 2.64 -1.01 6.13
N ASP A 22 1.68 -1.14 5.20
CA ASP A 22 1.90 -0.95 3.77
C ASP A 22 1.11 0.26 3.27
N VAL A 23 1.83 1.29 2.88
CA VAL A 23 1.27 2.52 2.33
C VAL A 23 1.49 2.51 0.83
N GLY A 24 0.40 2.57 0.06
CA GLY A 24 0.45 2.46 -1.39
C GLY A 24 0.41 1.00 -1.88
N ALA A 25 -0.49 0.20 -1.33
CA ALA A 25 -0.64 -1.23 -1.62
C ALA A 25 -1.49 -1.50 -2.89
N ALA A 26 -1.24 -0.77 -4.01
CA ALA A 26 -2.13 -0.72 -5.17
C ALA A 26 -2.28 -2.03 -5.94
N THR A 27 -1.27 -2.89 -5.99
CA THR A 27 -1.27 -4.08 -6.85
C THR A 27 -0.93 -5.36 -6.11
N GLU A 28 -0.07 -5.29 -5.12
CA GLU A 28 0.29 -6.40 -4.24
C GLU A 28 0.89 -5.89 -2.95
N LEU A 29 0.75 -6.67 -1.88
CA LEU A 29 1.46 -6.41 -0.63
C LEU A 29 2.93 -6.79 -0.77
N CYS A 30 3.80 -6.10 -0.02
CA CYS A 30 5.24 -6.25 -0.14
C CYS A 30 5.69 -7.72 -0.03
N GLY A 31 6.26 -8.26 -1.11
CA GLY A 31 6.68 -9.65 -1.20
C GLY A 31 7.78 -10.05 -0.19
N LYS A 32 8.52 -9.08 0.34
CA LYS A 32 9.52 -9.30 1.39
C LYS A 32 8.92 -9.80 2.70
N TRP A 33 7.61 -9.59 2.91
CA TRP A 33 6.91 -10.00 4.13
C TRP A 33 6.36 -11.43 4.07
N ARG A 34 6.54 -12.14 2.96
CA ARG A 34 5.98 -13.50 2.77
C ARG A 34 6.37 -14.47 3.88
N GLU A 35 7.61 -14.40 4.36
CA GLU A 35 8.10 -15.32 5.39
C GLU A 35 7.59 -14.97 6.80
N ILE A 36 7.33 -13.69 7.06
CA ILE A 36 6.89 -13.22 8.38
C ILE A 36 5.39 -12.96 8.45
N GLY A 37 4.72 -12.90 7.30
CA GLY A 37 3.31 -12.52 7.20
C GLY A 37 2.38 -13.36 8.08
N LYS A 38 2.55 -14.68 8.07
CA LYS A 38 1.70 -15.59 8.86
C LYS A 38 1.75 -15.36 10.39
N TYR A 39 2.77 -14.67 10.87
CA TYR A 39 2.92 -14.28 12.28
C TYR A 39 2.47 -12.86 12.55
N SER A 40 2.17 -12.09 11.52
CA SER A 40 2.05 -10.64 11.56
C SER A 40 0.62 -10.18 11.30
N ILE A 41 0.31 -9.00 11.83
CA ILE A 41 -0.88 -8.23 11.43
C ILE A 41 -0.43 -7.28 10.32
N CYS A 42 -1.11 -7.28 9.18
CA CYS A 42 -0.88 -6.32 8.11
C CYS A 42 -1.94 -5.22 8.13
N VAL A 43 -1.50 -3.98 8.02
CA VAL A 43 -2.34 -2.80 7.86
C VAL A 43 -1.97 -2.14 6.55
N ALA A 44 -2.83 -2.27 5.55
CA ALA A 44 -2.59 -1.79 4.20
C ALA A 44 -3.47 -0.58 3.86
N PHE A 45 -2.88 0.40 3.20
CA PHE A 45 -3.57 1.61 2.75
C PHE A 45 -3.38 1.79 1.25
N ASP A 46 -4.46 2.01 0.53
CA ASP A 46 -4.42 2.53 -0.84
C ASP A 46 -5.75 3.19 -1.21
N PRO A 47 -5.74 4.41 -1.74
CA PRO A 47 -6.95 5.08 -2.20
C PRO A 47 -7.39 4.64 -3.59
N ASP A 48 -6.51 4.01 -4.37
CA ASP A 48 -6.80 3.55 -5.72
C ASP A 48 -7.32 2.11 -5.73
N LEU A 49 -8.62 1.95 -5.91
CA LEU A 49 -9.30 0.67 -5.81
C LEU A 49 -9.38 -0.10 -7.14
N ARG A 50 -8.73 0.37 -8.21
CA ARG A 50 -8.84 -0.24 -9.55
C ARG A 50 -8.29 -1.67 -9.65
N GLN A 51 -7.38 -2.07 -8.75
CA GLN A 51 -6.73 -3.39 -8.77
C GLN A 51 -6.72 -4.04 -7.37
N MET A 52 -7.88 -4.07 -6.70
CA MET A 52 -8.01 -4.58 -5.34
C MET A 52 -8.40 -6.05 -5.23
N ASP A 53 -8.57 -6.76 -6.35
CA ASP A 53 -8.99 -8.17 -6.36
C ASP A 53 -8.02 -9.11 -5.65
N TYR A 54 -6.77 -8.68 -5.47
CA TYR A 54 -5.76 -9.47 -4.79
C TYR A 54 -5.93 -9.52 -3.26
N ILE A 55 -6.65 -8.58 -2.65
CA ILE A 55 -6.77 -8.47 -1.19
C ILE A 55 -7.32 -9.75 -0.56
N GLU A 56 -8.34 -10.36 -1.15
CA GLU A 56 -8.90 -11.62 -0.66
C GLU A 56 -7.88 -12.77 -0.70
N LYS A 57 -6.99 -12.77 -1.71
CA LYS A 57 -5.91 -13.76 -1.83
C LYS A 57 -4.78 -13.52 -0.83
N GLU A 58 -4.52 -12.25 -0.52
CA GLU A 58 -3.46 -11.87 0.42
C GLU A 58 -3.87 -12.07 1.89
N ASP A 59 -5.17 -12.02 2.20
CA ASP A 59 -5.67 -12.17 3.58
C ASP A 59 -5.13 -13.44 4.26
N SER A 60 -5.13 -14.56 3.53
CA SER A 60 -4.64 -15.84 4.05
C SER A 60 -3.13 -15.90 4.34
N ARG A 61 -2.36 -14.92 3.88
CA ARG A 61 -0.91 -14.83 4.09
C ARG A 61 -0.52 -14.20 5.41
N PHE A 62 -1.48 -13.52 6.06
CA PHE A 62 -1.27 -12.83 7.32
C PHE A 62 -2.08 -13.45 8.44
N ARG A 63 -1.62 -13.28 9.66
CA ARG A 63 -2.41 -13.61 10.84
C ARG A 63 -3.71 -12.81 10.86
N LYS A 64 -3.65 -11.53 10.44
CA LYS A 64 -4.78 -10.67 10.18
C LYS A 64 -4.40 -9.58 9.18
N LEU A 65 -5.31 -9.25 8.27
CA LEU A 65 -5.16 -8.16 7.31
C LEU A 65 -6.27 -7.13 7.51
N TYR A 66 -5.86 -5.89 7.72
CA TYR A 66 -6.73 -4.72 7.67
C TYR A 66 -6.40 -3.93 6.43
N PHE A 67 -7.41 -3.62 5.63
CA PHE A 67 -7.27 -2.77 4.46
C PHE A 67 -8.11 -1.50 4.61
N PHE A 68 -7.49 -0.35 4.38
CA PHE A 68 -8.13 0.96 4.43
C PHE A 68 -8.02 1.65 3.07
N PRO A 69 -9.16 1.95 2.40
CA PRO A 69 -9.17 2.67 1.14
C PRO A 69 -8.94 4.17 1.35
N GLN A 70 -7.82 4.52 1.93
CA GLN A 70 -7.49 5.88 2.35
C GLN A 70 -6.12 6.30 1.84
N LEU A 71 -5.99 7.59 1.53
CA LEU A 71 -4.73 8.24 1.23
C LEU A 71 -3.99 8.57 2.53
N VAL A 72 -2.76 8.13 2.65
CA VAL A 72 -1.88 8.55 3.77
C VAL A 72 -1.07 9.76 3.32
N HIS A 73 -1.11 10.83 4.12
CA HIS A 73 -0.39 12.07 3.87
C HIS A 73 0.48 12.44 5.07
N GLY A 74 1.63 13.08 4.82
CA GLY A 74 2.58 13.39 5.87
C GLY A 74 2.10 14.46 6.87
N SER A 75 1.19 15.35 6.48
CA SER A 75 0.80 16.51 7.31
C SER A 75 -0.68 16.91 7.18
N VAL A 76 -1.43 16.37 6.23
CA VAL A 76 -2.82 16.79 5.98
C VAL A 76 -3.79 15.71 6.43
N ASN A 77 -4.68 16.05 7.36
CA ASN A 77 -5.92 15.35 7.63
C ASN A 77 -7.06 16.15 6.99
N GLY A 78 -7.63 15.64 5.93
CA GLY A 78 -8.69 16.32 5.20
C GLY A 78 -8.61 16.09 3.69
N GLU A 79 -9.30 16.90 2.92
CA GLU A 79 -9.37 16.71 1.47
C GLU A 79 -8.11 17.19 0.76
N VAL A 80 -7.61 16.33 -0.14
CA VAL A 80 -6.52 16.64 -1.07
C VAL A 80 -6.90 16.20 -2.48
N ASP A 81 -6.26 16.79 -3.48
CA ASP A 81 -6.36 16.31 -4.84
C ASP A 81 -5.53 15.04 -4.99
N PHE A 82 -6.07 14.03 -5.63
CA PHE A 82 -5.40 12.78 -5.94
C PHE A 82 -5.47 12.51 -7.44
N TYR A 83 -4.30 12.33 -8.04
CA TYR A 83 -4.13 12.13 -9.47
C TYR A 83 -4.04 10.64 -9.76
N LEU A 84 -5.14 10.09 -10.31
CA LEU A 84 -5.20 8.73 -10.79
C LEU A 84 -4.52 8.65 -12.15
N THR A 85 -3.46 7.90 -12.22
CA THR A 85 -2.66 7.76 -13.43
C THR A 85 -2.96 6.46 -14.18
N ALA A 86 -2.46 6.37 -15.42
CA ALA A 86 -2.65 5.19 -16.27
C ALA A 86 -2.15 3.90 -15.57
N SER A 87 -1.02 3.99 -14.86
CA SER A 87 -0.61 2.92 -13.94
C SER A 87 -1.04 3.26 -12.51
N PRO A 88 -1.81 2.40 -11.83
CA PRO A 88 -2.23 2.63 -10.45
C PRO A 88 -1.08 2.89 -9.48
N GLU A 89 0.06 2.25 -9.72
CA GLU A 89 1.28 2.39 -8.90
C GLU A 89 1.90 3.79 -8.95
N CYS A 90 1.57 4.57 -9.99
CA CYS A 90 2.06 5.93 -10.19
C CYS A 90 1.08 7.00 -9.69
N SER A 91 -0.09 6.60 -9.21
CA SER A 91 -1.10 7.52 -8.68
C SER A 91 -0.65 8.15 -7.37
N SER A 92 -0.90 9.46 -7.21
CA SER A 92 -0.36 10.23 -6.10
C SER A 92 -1.16 11.51 -5.86
N CYS A 93 -0.96 12.13 -4.69
CA CYS A 93 -1.40 13.52 -4.44
C CYS A 93 -0.46 14.56 -5.05
N LEU A 94 0.62 14.14 -5.71
CA LEU A 94 1.50 15.02 -6.47
C LEU A 94 1.12 14.98 -7.93
N GLU A 95 0.84 16.16 -8.51
CA GLU A 95 0.57 16.25 -9.94
C GLU A 95 1.78 15.87 -10.77
N PRO A 96 1.65 14.94 -11.74
CA PRO A 96 2.78 14.57 -12.60
C PRO A 96 3.30 15.75 -13.43
N ASP A 97 4.59 16.00 -13.36
CA ASP A 97 5.27 17.02 -14.18
C ASP A 97 5.55 16.46 -15.57
N ARG A 98 4.67 16.74 -16.52
CA ARG A 98 4.73 16.19 -17.87
C ARG A 98 5.98 16.60 -18.66
N GLU A 99 6.48 17.81 -18.45
CA GLU A 99 7.68 18.28 -19.15
C GLU A 99 8.91 17.50 -18.70
N LYS A 100 9.07 17.33 -17.38
CA LYS A 100 10.19 16.56 -16.82
C LYS A 100 10.10 15.07 -17.14
N LEU A 101 8.89 14.52 -17.12
CA LEU A 101 8.67 13.10 -17.41
C LEU A 101 8.85 12.75 -18.90
N ALA A 102 8.69 13.70 -19.82
CA ALA A 102 8.74 13.46 -21.28
C ALA A 102 10.05 12.80 -21.75
N ALA A 103 11.14 13.03 -21.02
CA ALA A 103 12.45 12.43 -21.33
C ALA A 103 12.60 10.97 -20.86
N TRP A 104 11.61 10.43 -20.14
CA TRP A 104 11.69 9.10 -19.53
C TRP A 104 10.75 8.10 -20.19
N ASN A 105 11.20 6.87 -20.36
CA ASN A 105 10.37 5.79 -20.93
C ASN A 105 9.13 5.44 -20.08
N ILE A 106 9.13 5.86 -18.82
CA ILE A 106 8.01 5.65 -17.88
C ILE A 106 6.92 6.71 -17.95
N ALA A 107 7.13 7.79 -18.74
CA ALA A 107 6.18 8.90 -18.87
C ALA A 107 4.71 8.46 -19.11
N PRO A 108 4.43 7.47 -19.99
CA PRO A 108 3.05 7.03 -20.22
C PRO A 108 2.34 6.49 -18.98
N PHE A 109 3.06 5.93 -18.01
CA PHE A 109 2.48 5.40 -16.77
C PHE A 109 1.96 6.50 -15.84
N PHE A 110 2.52 7.70 -15.97
CA PHE A 110 2.15 8.88 -15.19
C PHE A 110 1.08 9.74 -15.86
N GLU A 111 0.51 9.32 -16.98
CA GLU A 111 -0.58 10.05 -17.60
C GLU A 111 -1.80 10.06 -16.66
N THR A 112 -2.23 11.26 -16.25
CA THR A 112 -3.39 11.43 -15.38
C THR A 112 -4.66 11.11 -16.14
N VAL A 113 -5.39 10.09 -15.73
CA VAL A 113 -6.67 9.67 -16.32
C VAL A 113 -7.86 10.29 -15.61
N GLU A 114 -7.71 10.61 -14.33
CA GLU A 114 -8.74 11.25 -13.51
C GLU A 114 -8.09 11.99 -12.33
N THR A 115 -8.68 13.09 -11.91
CA THR A 115 -8.35 13.77 -10.66
C THR A 115 -9.56 13.70 -9.72
N ARG A 116 -9.34 13.23 -8.49
CA ARG A 116 -10.38 13.13 -7.46
C ARG A 116 -9.98 13.88 -6.20
N ARG A 117 -10.99 14.48 -5.55
CA ARG A 117 -10.85 14.94 -4.16
C ARG A 117 -11.01 13.75 -3.24
N MET A 118 -10.04 13.52 -2.38
CA MET A 118 -10.01 12.38 -1.45
C MET A 118 -9.63 12.81 -0.06
N ASN A 119 -10.18 12.14 0.94
CA ASN A 119 -9.76 12.34 2.32
C ASN A 119 -8.42 11.67 2.57
N ALA A 120 -7.49 12.48 3.04
CA ALA A 120 -6.19 12.02 3.52
C ALA A 120 -6.20 11.84 5.04
N VAL A 121 -5.40 10.92 5.51
CA VAL A 121 -5.14 10.68 6.93
C VAL A 121 -3.65 10.71 7.19
N THR A 122 -3.25 11.11 8.37
CA THR A 122 -1.88 10.97 8.85
C THR A 122 -1.74 9.70 9.68
N LEU A 123 -0.58 9.07 9.65
CA LEU A 123 -0.24 7.95 10.53
C LEU A 123 0.15 8.44 11.91
#